data_64d45a704fa91d86a2d71195e2ee90f7
#
_entry.id   64d45a704fa91d86a2d71195e2ee90f7
#
_cell.length_a   1.000
_cell.length_b   1.000
_cell.length_c   1.000
_cell.angle_alpha   90.00
_cell.angle_beta   90.00
_cell.angle_gamma   90.00
#
_symmetry.space_group_name_H-M   'P 1'
#
loop_
_entity.id
_entity.type
_entity.pdbx_description
1 polymer ?
#
loop_
_entity_poly.entity_id
_entity_poly.type
_entity_poly.pdbx_seq_one_letter_code
_entity_poly.pdbx_strand_id
1 'polypeptide(L)'
;MTMPCFQKGKCAICHTQSEEVHLMSTTVFGGPDTDLRPAPMERDSMCYWINVCNRCGYVAPSIFEPPSNPEVYEIIKTEAYKNTDNIVFKGVLSKLFYRRSMLVASDPLAKYTNLLHAAWDCDDAIDTENAVLMRKKALFSLNEVIEKKLYANNLSEEDAEQYLANLTLIKFDLLRRAGLFKEFEKEYTKLMQHPLSSKTIMQVIHFLHELNARKDTSCHQAHEAFQEAAKK
;
A
#
# COMPACT_ATOMS: atom_id res chain seq x y z
N MET A 1 19.88 7.60 -10.05
CA MET A 1 20.75 7.23 -8.88
C MET A 1 19.92 7.45 -7.63
N THR A 2 19.87 6.48 -6.72
CA THR A 2 19.16 6.62 -5.43
C THR A 2 20.08 7.32 -4.44
N MET A 3 19.62 8.43 -3.82
CA MET A 3 20.41 9.22 -2.88
C MET A 3 19.75 9.21 -1.49
N PRO A 4 20.21 8.37 -0.56
CA PRO A 4 19.77 8.42 0.82
C PRO A 4 20.42 9.59 1.58
N CYS A 5 19.67 10.18 2.51
CA CYS A 5 20.13 11.21 3.44
C CYS A 5 19.92 10.72 4.88
N PHE A 6 20.98 10.78 5.69
CA PHE A 6 20.95 10.36 7.09
C PHE A 6 20.80 11.58 7.98
N GLN A 7 19.85 11.52 8.90
CA GLN A 7 19.60 12.57 9.89
C GLN A 7 19.69 12.01 11.31
N LYS A 8 20.29 12.80 12.21
CA LYS A 8 20.37 12.47 13.65
C LYS A 8 19.46 13.39 14.43
N GLY A 9 18.66 12.80 15.32
CA GLY A 9 17.72 13.55 16.13
C GLY A 9 17.25 12.75 17.33
N LYS A 10 16.21 13.23 17.99
CA LYS A 10 15.58 12.53 19.11
C LYS A 10 14.25 11.95 18.69
N CYS A 11 14.02 10.68 19.00
CA CYS A 11 12.71 10.06 18.82
C CYS A 11 11.62 10.88 19.53
N ALA A 12 10.55 11.21 18.83
CA ALA A 12 9.45 12.01 19.35
C ALA A 12 8.72 11.35 20.54
N ILE A 13 8.81 10.01 20.65
CA ILE A 13 8.12 9.25 21.71
C ILE A 13 8.98 9.09 22.97
N CYS A 14 10.22 8.61 22.84
CA CYS A 14 11.06 8.24 23.98
C CYS A 14 12.27 9.15 24.20
N HIS A 15 12.43 10.17 23.36
CA HIS A 15 13.49 11.17 23.38
C HIS A 15 14.93 10.62 23.31
N THR A 16 15.08 9.32 22.97
CA THR A 16 16.40 8.71 22.77
C THR A 16 17.00 9.22 21.47
N GLN A 17 18.32 9.47 21.47
CA GLN A 17 19.06 9.77 20.26
C GLN A 17 18.92 8.62 19.26
N SER A 18 18.54 8.95 18.06
CA SER A 18 18.25 8.01 16.98
C SER A 18 18.78 8.58 15.65
N GLU A 19 18.85 7.71 14.66
CA GLU A 19 19.16 8.08 13.30
C GLU A 19 18.00 7.63 12.39
N GLU A 20 17.64 8.46 11.44
CA GLU A 20 16.68 8.10 10.40
C GLU A 20 17.25 8.33 9.02
N VAL A 21 16.72 7.64 8.04
CA VAL A 21 17.17 7.71 6.65
C VAL A 21 15.99 8.15 5.80
N HIS A 22 16.24 9.13 4.94
CA HIS A 22 15.28 9.62 3.96
C HIS A 22 15.82 9.48 2.54
N LEU A 23 14.92 9.37 1.59
CA LEU A 23 15.25 9.37 0.19
C LEU A 23 15.20 10.81 -0.34
N MET A 24 16.31 11.35 -0.83
CA MET A 24 16.34 12.67 -1.47
C MET A 24 15.88 12.59 -2.93
N SER A 25 16.30 11.55 -3.64
CA SER A 25 15.91 11.33 -5.03
C SER A 25 16.07 9.87 -5.43
N THR A 26 15.26 9.44 -6.36
CA THR A 26 15.39 8.14 -7.03
C THR A 26 15.05 8.28 -8.51
N THR A 27 15.45 7.30 -9.31
CA THR A 27 15.10 7.19 -10.71
C THR A 27 14.13 6.04 -10.89
N VAL A 28 13.18 6.17 -11.81
CA VAL A 28 12.20 5.13 -12.14
C VAL A 28 12.48 4.62 -13.55
N PHE A 29 12.53 3.30 -13.72
CA PHE A 29 12.67 2.67 -15.04
C PHE A 29 11.52 1.69 -15.27
N GLY A 30 10.67 1.99 -16.24
CA GLY A 30 9.51 1.19 -16.59
C GLY A 30 8.20 1.73 -16.01
N GLY A 31 7.14 0.95 -16.18
CA GLY A 31 5.81 1.25 -15.64
C GLY A 31 5.55 0.57 -14.29
N PRO A 32 4.52 1.02 -13.58
CA PRO A 32 4.11 0.41 -12.32
C PRO A 32 3.45 -0.96 -12.56
N ASP A 33 3.33 -1.73 -11.49
CA ASP A 33 2.47 -2.91 -11.46
C ASP A 33 0.98 -2.51 -11.47
N THR A 34 0.08 -3.49 -11.61
CA THR A 34 -1.36 -3.25 -11.68
C THR A 34 -1.97 -2.74 -10.37
N ASP A 35 -1.28 -2.89 -9.25
CA ASP A 35 -1.62 -2.29 -7.96
C ASP A 35 -0.90 -0.95 -7.69
N LEU A 36 -0.35 -0.35 -8.76
CA LEU A 36 0.43 0.89 -8.75
C LEU A 36 1.72 0.83 -7.93
N ARG A 37 2.23 -0.37 -7.62
CA ARG A 37 3.56 -0.51 -7.06
C ARG A 37 4.58 0.09 -8.04
N PRO A 38 5.49 0.97 -7.59
CA PRO A 38 6.47 1.58 -8.48
C PRO A 38 7.35 0.57 -9.22
N ALA A 39 7.86 0.99 -10.37
CA ALA A 39 8.85 0.23 -11.14
C ALA A 39 10.20 0.11 -10.38
N PRO A 40 11.10 -0.81 -10.79
CA PRO A 40 12.44 -0.96 -10.22
C PRO A 40 13.19 0.37 -10.04
N MET A 41 14.10 0.40 -9.10
CA MET A 41 14.81 1.50 -8.45
C MET A 41 13.95 2.28 -7.44
N GLU A 42 12.77 2.79 -7.78
CA GLU A 42 11.88 3.36 -6.78
C GLU A 42 11.32 2.28 -5.86
N ARG A 43 10.90 1.15 -6.42
CA ARG A 43 10.49 -0.05 -5.65
C ARG A 43 11.55 -0.47 -4.65
N ASP A 44 12.81 -0.51 -5.07
CA ASP A 44 13.94 -0.93 -4.26
C ASP A 44 14.26 0.08 -3.13
N SER A 45 13.68 1.29 -3.21
CA SER A 45 13.85 2.34 -2.20
C SER A 45 12.87 2.25 -1.03
N MET A 46 11.97 1.27 -0.99
CA MET A 46 10.95 1.12 0.07
C MET A 46 11.53 1.09 1.49
N CYS A 47 12.78 0.65 1.65
CA CYS A 47 13.50 0.65 2.93
C CYS A 47 13.73 2.07 3.50
N TYR A 48 13.63 3.10 2.67
CA TYR A 48 13.75 4.51 3.08
C TYR A 48 12.41 5.20 3.34
N TRP A 49 11.28 4.50 3.11
CA TRP A 49 9.94 5.11 3.28
C TRP A 49 9.45 5.05 4.73
N ILE A 50 10.15 4.27 5.57
CA ILE A 50 9.73 4.03 6.94
C ILE A 50 10.95 3.87 7.86
N ASN A 51 10.91 4.53 9.00
CA ASN A 51 11.95 4.48 10.02
C ASN A 51 11.41 3.86 11.31
N VAL A 52 12.30 3.29 12.12
CA VAL A 52 11.96 2.69 13.42
C VAL A 52 12.90 3.17 14.51
N CYS A 53 12.35 3.57 15.65
CA CYS A 53 13.13 3.82 16.85
C CYS A 53 13.51 2.48 17.50
N ASN A 54 14.81 2.17 17.56
CA ASN A 54 15.33 0.93 18.12
C ASN A 54 15.06 0.78 19.63
N ARG A 55 14.74 1.89 20.35
CA ARG A 55 14.46 1.83 21.79
C ARG A 55 12.99 1.56 22.11
N CYS A 56 12.05 2.33 21.54
CA CYS A 56 10.64 2.19 21.87
C CYS A 56 9.82 1.46 20.81
N GLY A 57 10.41 1.19 19.63
CA GLY A 57 9.72 0.53 18.52
C GLY A 57 8.74 1.44 17.76
N TYR A 58 8.71 2.75 18.01
CA TYR A 58 7.91 3.69 17.23
C TYR A 58 8.30 3.64 15.77
N VAL A 59 7.31 3.53 14.88
CA VAL A 59 7.49 3.38 13.44
C VAL A 59 6.76 4.51 12.72
N ALA A 60 7.49 5.26 11.89
CA ALA A 60 6.94 6.37 11.12
C ALA A 60 7.84 6.69 9.90
N PRO A 61 7.36 7.45 8.89
CA PRO A 61 8.24 8.02 7.88
C PRO A 61 9.36 8.87 8.50
N SER A 62 9.05 9.72 9.48
CA SER A 62 10.02 10.35 10.37
C SER A 62 9.69 10.01 11.83
N ILE A 63 10.65 9.43 12.54
CA ILE A 63 10.51 9.11 13.98
C ILE A 63 10.81 10.33 14.87
N PHE A 64 11.26 11.43 14.29
CA PHE A 64 11.52 12.70 14.99
C PHE A 64 10.27 13.58 15.07
N GLU A 65 9.25 13.28 14.22
CA GLU A 65 7.96 13.97 14.25
C GLU A 65 7.01 13.32 15.24
N PRO A 66 6.32 14.12 16.07
CA PRO A 66 5.32 13.59 16.98
C PRO A 66 4.12 13.03 16.20
N PRO A 67 3.53 11.93 16.67
CA PRO A 67 2.32 11.39 16.03
C PRO A 67 1.15 12.38 16.19
N SER A 68 0.33 12.50 15.14
CA SER A 68 -0.91 13.29 15.17
C SER A 68 -1.97 12.70 16.11
N ASN A 69 -1.96 11.36 16.28
CA ASN A 69 -2.85 10.67 17.20
C ASN A 69 -2.14 10.39 18.54
N PRO A 70 -2.60 10.98 19.67
CA PRO A 70 -1.99 10.76 21.00
C PRO A 70 -2.11 9.31 21.49
N GLU A 71 -3.04 8.51 20.99
CA GLU A 71 -3.17 7.09 21.35
C GLU A 71 -1.93 6.27 20.99
N VAL A 72 -1.11 6.74 20.06
CA VAL A 72 0.14 6.09 19.66
C VAL A 72 1.05 5.83 20.87
N TYR A 73 1.08 6.74 21.86
CA TYR A 73 1.88 6.56 23.08
C TYR A 73 1.47 5.33 23.90
N GLU A 74 0.21 4.94 23.82
CA GLU A 74 -0.28 3.73 24.51
C GLU A 74 -0.20 2.50 23.61
N ILE A 75 -0.51 2.64 22.30
CA ILE A 75 -0.47 1.53 21.34
C ILE A 75 0.91 0.88 21.33
N ILE A 76 2.00 1.65 21.29
CA ILE A 76 3.38 1.11 21.21
C ILE A 76 3.78 0.27 22.42
N LYS A 77 3.08 0.41 23.55
CA LYS A 77 3.33 -0.34 24.78
C LYS A 77 2.62 -1.70 24.78
N THR A 78 1.59 -1.87 23.94
CA THR A 78 0.78 -3.10 23.91
C THR A 78 1.58 -4.29 23.39
N GLU A 79 1.24 -5.48 23.89
CA GLU A 79 1.81 -6.72 23.36
C GLU A 79 1.38 -6.98 21.91
N ALA A 80 0.15 -6.62 21.53
CA ALA A 80 -0.33 -6.71 20.15
C ALA A 80 0.60 -5.97 19.19
N TYR A 81 0.96 -4.72 19.50
CA TYR A 81 1.90 -3.94 18.68
C TYR A 81 3.30 -4.55 18.64
N LYS A 82 3.86 -4.92 19.79
CA LYS A 82 5.21 -5.50 19.90
C LYS A 82 5.34 -6.80 19.13
N ASN A 83 4.31 -7.65 19.22
CA ASN A 83 4.28 -8.99 18.62
C ASN A 83 3.53 -9.02 17.29
N THR A 84 3.14 -7.85 16.73
CA THR A 84 2.41 -7.76 15.44
C THR A 84 1.15 -8.63 15.38
N ASP A 85 0.31 -8.60 16.45
CA ASP A 85 -0.87 -9.48 16.61
C ASP A 85 -0.55 -10.98 16.45
N ASN A 86 0.65 -11.41 16.83
CA ASN A 86 1.21 -12.74 16.64
C ASN A 86 1.45 -13.14 15.17
N ILE A 87 1.43 -12.17 14.24
CA ILE A 87 1.80 -12.43 12.85
C ILE A 87 3.33 -12.50 12.74
N VAL A 88 3.83 -13.61 12.21
CA VAL A 88 5.25 -13.81 11.94
C VAL A 88 5.53 -13.49 10.48
N PHE A 89 6.16 -12.34 10.23
CA PHE A 89 6.55 -11.90 8.89
C PHE A 89 7.95 -12.43 8.54
N LYS A 90 8.13 -12.85 7.29
CA LYS A 90 9.46 -13.18 6.74
C LYS A 90 10.24 -11.92 6.39
N GLY A 91 9.57 -10.88 5.87
CA GLY A 91 10.16 -9.58 5.53
C GLY A 91 10.28 -8.65 6.73
N VAL A 92 11.33 -7.83 6.76
CA VAL A 92 11.53 -6.83 7.80
C VAL A 92 10.59 -5.63 7.58
N LEU A 93 10.45 -5.18 6.33
CA LEU A 93 9.63 -4.03 6.00
C LEU A 93 8.14 -4.33 6.17
N SER A 94 7.69 -5.52 5.82
CA SER A 94 6.29 -5.93 6.05
C SER A 94 5.89 -5.82 7.52
N LYS A 95 6.78 -6.22 8.44
CA LYS A 95 6.58 -6.03 9.87
C LYS A 95 6.50 -4.55 10.26
N LEU A 96 7.35 -3.70 9.70
CA LEU A 96 7.36 -2.26 10.01
C LEU A 96 6.11 -1.57 9.46
N PHE A 97 5.75 -1.83 8.21
CA PHE A 97 4.54 -1.27 7.60
C PHE A 97 3.26 -1.77 8.32
N TYR A 98 3.21 -3.04 8.73
CA TYR A 98 2.10 -3.54 9.53
C TYR A 98 2.00 -2.81 10.88
N ARG A 99 3.12 -2.64 11.60
CA ARG A 99 3.15 -1.83 12.83
C ARG A 99 2.69 -0.39 12.59
N ARG A 100 3.13 0.23 11.49
CA ARG A 100 2.67 1.58 11.15
C ARG A 100 1.16 1.61 10.92
N SER A 101 0.58 0.62 10.25
CA SER A 101 -0.87 0.53 10.04
C SER A 101 -1.66 0.48 11.34
N MET A 102 -1.10 -0.09 12.40
CA MET A 102 -1.72 -0.09 13.74
C MET A 102 -1.69 1.30 14.38
N LEU A 103 -0.61 2.08 14.17
CA LEU A 103 -0.47 3.44 14.73
C LEU A 103 -1.36 4.46 14.02
N VAL A 104 -1.75 4.21 12.78
CA VAL A 104 -2.62 5.07 11.98
C VAL A 104 -4.02 4.48 11.82
N ALA A 105 -4.46 3.67 12.78
CA ALA A 105 -5.73 2.94 12.70
C ALA A 105 -6.96 3.84 12.52
N SER A 106 -6.92 5.07 13.02
CA SER A 106 -7.97 6.09 12.88
C SER A 106 -7.94 6.83 11.51
N ASP A 107 -6.92 6.62 10.69
CA ASP A 107 -6.80 7.16 9.34
C ASP A 107 -6.86 6.01 8.31
N PRO A 108 -8.04 5.72 7.73
CA PRO A 108 -8.20 4.61 6.79
C PRO A 108 -7.31 4.72 5.55
N LEU A 109 -7.01 5.96 5.08
CA LEU A 109 -6.15 6.20 3.92
C LEU A 109 -4.70 5.81 4.22
N ALA A 110 -4.14 6.32 5.33
CA ALA A 110 -2.80 5.94 5.75
C ALA A 110 -2.72 4.45 6.11
N LYS A 111 -3.77 3.89 6.72
CA LYS A 111 -3.83 2.49 7.10
C LYS A 111 -3.78 1.56 5.88
N TYR A 112 -4.62 1.81 4.86
CA TYR A 112 -4.63 0.98 3.66
C TYR A 112 -3.28 1.03 2.94
N THR A 113 -2.67 2.22 2.82
CA THR A 113 -1.37 2.41 2.18
C THR A 113 -0.28 1.59 2.85
N ASN A 114 -0.19 1.64 4.18
CA ASN A 114 0.80 0.87 4.93
C ASN A 114 0.56 -0.65 4.82
N LEU A 115 -0.70 -1.10 4.79
CA LEU A 115 -1.03 -2.51 4.59
C LEU A 115 -0.70 -2.99 3.17
N LEU A 116 -0.89 -2.15 2.16
CA LEU A 116 -0.48 -2.42 0.78
C LEU A 116 1.05 -2.54 0.67
N HIS A 117 1.80 -1.61 1.27
CA HIS A 117 3.27 -1.68 1.32
C HIS A 117 3.75 -2.95 2.07
N ALA A 118 3.06 -3.34 3.15
CA ALA A 118 3.35 -4.61 3.83
C ALA A 118 3.14 -5.82 2.91
N ALA A 119 2.09 -5.81 2.08
CA ALA A 119 1.83 -6.88 1.12
C ALA A 119 2.93 -6.96 0.04
N TRP A 120 3.44 -5.82 -0.43
CA TRP A 120 4.52 -5.77 -1.41
C TRP A 120 5.83 -6.39 -0.87
N ASP A 121 6.22 -6.06 0.38
CA ASP A 121 7.41 -6.65 1.00
C ASP A 121 7.21 -8.14 1.32
N CYS A 122 5.99 -8.57 1.65
CA CYS A 122 5.66 -9.99 1.78
C CYS A 122 5.86 -10.74 0.45
N ASP A 123 5.50 -10.15 -0.70
CA ASP A 123 5.77 -10.76 -2.01
C ASP A 123 7.28 -10.91 -2.25
N ASP A 124 8.06 -9.85 -1.98
CA ASP A 124 9.52 -9.89 -2.16
C ASP A 124 10.19 -10.92 -1.24
N ALA A 125 9.64 -11.12 -0.04
CA ALA A 125 10.11 -12.09 0.93
C ALA A 125 9.54 -13.52 0.69
N ILE A 126 8.76 -13.74 -0.36
CA ILE A 126 8.07 -15.01 -0.65
C ILE A 126 7.23 -15.47 0.57
N ASP A 127 6.52 -14.52 1.16
CA ASP A 127 5.62 -14.72 2.31
C ASP A 127 4.17 -14.66 1.85
N THR A 128 3.76 -15.64 1.05
CA THR A 128 2.48 -15.65 0.32
C THR A 128 1.26 -15.56 1.24
N GLU A 129 1.29 -16.22 2.39
CA GLU A 129 0.17 -16.22 3.34
C GLU A 129 -0.06 -14.82 3.92
N ASN A 130 1.02 -14.18 4.38
CA ASN A 130 0.94 -12.83 4.90
C ASN A 130 0.66 -11.80 3.81
N ALA A 131 1.17 -12.00 2.57
CA ALA A 131 0.83 -11.15 1.44
C ALA A 131 -0.69 -11.11 1.19
N VAL A 132 -1.34 -12.29 1.18
CA VAL A 132 -2.80 -12.39 1.04
C VAL A 132 -3.52 -11.75 2.24
N LEU A 133 -3.04 -11.98 3.46
CA LEU A 133 -3.62 -11.41 4.67
C LEU A 133 -3.54 -9.88 4.65
N MET A 134 -2.39 -9.31 4.27
CA MET A 134 -2.21 -7.85 4.19
C MET A 134 -3.09 -7.24 3.11
N ARG A 135 -3.24 -7.88 1.94
CA ARG A 135 -4.18 -7.44 0.88
C ARG A 135 -5.62 -7.41 1.36
N LYS A 136 -6.07 -8.43 2.09
CA LYS A 136 -7.44 -8.45 2.65
C LYS A 136 -7.65 -7.32 3.66
N LYS A 137 -6.67 -7.08 4.53
CA LYS A 137 -6.73 -5.96 5.49
C LYS A 137 -6.69 -4.60 4.78
N ALA A 138 -5.84 -4.44 3.74
CA ALA A 138 -5.77 -3.24 2.92
C ALA A 138 -7.10 -2.97 2.21
N LEU A 139 -7.71 -4.00 1.62
CA LEU A 139 -9.00 -3.92 0.94
C LEU A 139 -10.11 -3.43 1.87
N PHE A 140 -10.13 -3.91 3.12
CA PHE A 140 -11.11 -3.45 4.11
C PHE A 140 -11.00 -1.93 4.36
N SER A 141 -9.78 -1.43 4.58
CA SER A 141 -9.55 0.01 4.80
C SER A 141 -9.78 0.83 3.52
N LEU A 142 -9.42 0.30 2.36
CA LEU A 142 -9.62 0.95 1.05
C LEU A 142 -11.12 1.11 0.73
N ASN A 143 -11.95 0.13 1.04
CA ASN A 143 -13.40 0.25 0.88
C ASN A 143 -13.94 1.41 1.72
N GLU A 144 -13.50 1.56 2.96
CA GLU A 144 -13.88 2.68 3.83
C GLU A 144 -13.44 4.04 3.24
N VAL A 145 -12.23 4.11 2.67
CA VAL A 145 -11.72 5.31 1.99
C VAL A 145 -12.61 5.70 0.80
N ILE A 146 -13.00 4.72 -0.01
CA ILE A 146 -13.84 4.95 -1.20
C ILE A 146 -15.27 5.34 -0.79
N GLU A 147 -15.89 4.59 0.11
CA GLU A 147 -17.27 4.80 0.57
C GLU A 147 -17.46 6.17 1.23
N LYS A 148 -16.51 6.57 2.08
CA LYS A 148 -16.54 7.87 2.78
C LYS A 148 -15.90 9.00 2.00
N LYS A 149 -15.40 8.75 0.77
CA LYS A 149 -14.72 9.72 -0.10
C LYS A 149 -13.54 10.44 0.59
N LEU A 150 -12.82 9.74 1.47
CA LEU A 150 -11.71 10.32 2.25
C LEU A 150 -10.54 10.77 1.37
N TYR A 151 -10.47 10.28 0.15
CA TYR A 151 -9.48 10.66 -0.86
C TYR A 151 -9.73 12.04 -1.48
N ALA A 152 -10.96 12.58 -1.39
CA ALA A 152 -11.34 13.79 -2.10
C ALA A 152 -11.07 15.10 -1.32
N ASN A 153 -10.59 14.99 -0.07
CA ASN A 153 -10.32 16.14 0.77
C ASN A 153 -9.25 17.05 0.15
N ASN A 154 -9.60 18.33 -0.07
CA ASN A 154 -8.72 19.36 -0.63
C ASN A 154 -8.24 19.13 -2.08
N LEU A 155 -8.89 18.26 -2.85
CA LEU A 155 -8.63 18.05 -4.26
C LEU A 155 -9.63 18.80 -5.14
N SER A 156 -9.22 19.14 -6.37
CA SER A 156 -10.14 19.52 -7.42
C SER A 156 -11.06 18.35 -7.79
N GLU A 157 -12.17 18.62 -8.48
CA GLU A 157 -13.09 17.57 -8.92
C GLU A 157 -12.39 16.58 -9.89
N GLU A 158 -11.57 17.10 -10.80
CA GLU A 158 -10.78 16.33 -11.76
C GLU A 158 -9.71 15.45 -11.06
N ASP A 159 -8.98 16.03 -10.10
CA ASP A 159 -7.97 15.27 -9.33
C ASP A 159 -8.62 14.19 -8.46
N ALA A 160 -9.78 14.49 -7.86
CA ALA A 160 -10.52 13.51 -7.06
C ALA A 160 -11.04 12.35 -7.92
N GLU A 161 -11.49 12.62 -9.14
CA GLU A 161 -11.92 11.59 -10.09
C GLU A 161 -10.74 10.70 -10.52
N GLN A 162 -9.60 11.30 -10.85
CA GLN A 162 -8.39 10.55 -11.19
C GLN A 162 -7.89 9.71 -10.01
N TYR A 163 -7.95 10.28 -8.79
CA TYR A 163 -7.56 9.55 -7.59
C TYR A 163 -8.49 8.35 -7.34
N LEU A 164 -9.80 8.54 -7.48
CA LEU A 164 -10.79 7.45 -7.39
C LEU A 164 -10.53 6.35 -8.42
N ALA A 165 -10.18 6.72 -9.64
CA ALA A 165 -9.85 5.75 -10.68
C ALA A 165 -8.64 4.87 -10.28
N ASN A 166 -7.59 5.48 -9.72
CA ASN A 166 -6.42 4.76 -9.21
C ASN A 166 -6.78 3.84 -8.03
N LEU A 167 -7.57 4.32 -7.06
CA LEU A 167 -8.03 3.50 -5.94
C LEU A 167 -8.90 2.32 -6.40
N THR A 168 -9.71 2.55 -7.43
CA THR A 168 -10.54 1.50 -8.03
C THR A 168 -9.68 0.43 -8.70
N LEU A 169 -8.66 0.82 -9.45
CA LEU A 169 -7.68 -0.11 -10.03
C LEU A 169 -7.01 -0.96 -8.94
N ILE A 170 -6.48 -0.32 -7.89
CA ILE A 170 -5.86 -1.01 -6.75
C ILE A 170 -6.85 -1.98 -6.11
N LYS A 171 -8.11 -1.59 -5.92
CA LYS A 171 -9.16 -2.46 -5.36
C LYS A 171 -9.32 -3.73 -6.18
N PHE A 172 -9.38 -3.64 -7.50
CA PHE A 172 -9.51 -4.81 -8.37
C PHE A 172 -8.29 -5.72 -8.30
N ASP A 173 -7.09 -5.16 -8.28
CA ASP A 173 -5.88 -5.97 -8.12
C ASP A 173 -5.82 -6.65 -6.75
N LEU A 174 -6.16 -5.94 -5.66
CA LEU A 174 -6.25 -6.53 -4.33
C LEU A 174 -7.24 -7.68 -4.26
N LEU A 175 -8.42 -7.55 -4.85
CA LEU A 175 -9.43 -8.62 -4.91
C LEU A 175 -8.86 -9.86 -5.61
N ARG A 176 -8.28 -9.69 -6.80
CA ARG A 176 -7.71 -10.76 -7.60
C ARG A 176 -6.55 -11.46 -6.87
N ARG A 177 -5.56 -10.69 -6.41
CA ARG A 177 -4.36 -11.24 -5.77
C ARG A 177 -4.63 -11.81 -4.37
N ALA A 178 -5.72 -11.42 -3.72
CA ALA A 178 -6.20 -12.05 -2.48
C ALA A 178 -7.05 -13.31 -2.73
N GLY A 179 -7.27 -13.71 -3.99
CA GLY A 179 -8.09 -14.87 -4.35
C GLY A 179 -9.59 -14.67 -4.17
N LEU A 180 -10.05 -13.42 -4.05
CA LEU A 180 -11.46 -13.04 -3.86
C LEU A 180 -12.16 -12.88 -5.22
N PHE A 181 -12.11 -13.93 -6.05
CA PHE A 181 -12.55 -13.89 -7.44
C PHE A 181 -14.02 -13.59 -7.61
N LYS A 182 -14.88 -14.10 -6.72
CA LYS A 182 -16.33 -13.86 -6.75
C LYS A 182 -16.68 -12.41 -6.40
N GLU A 183 -16.00 -11.86 -5.43
CA GLU A 183 -16.10 -10.46 -5.03
C GLU A 183 -15.64 -9.55 -6.15
N PHE A 184 -14.58 -9.92 -6.84
CA PHE A 184 -14.10 -9.22 -8.04
C PHE A 184 -15.22 -9.13 -9.09
N GLU A 185 -15.86 -10.26 -9.47
CA GLU A 185 -16.92 -10.28 -10.48
C GLU A 185 -18.13 -9.41 -10.09
N LYS A 186 -18.48 -9.43 -8.82
CA LYS A 186 -19.57 -8.59 -8.29
C LYS A 186 -19.25 -7.10 -8.44
N GLU A 187 -18.04 -6.69 -8.06
CA GLU A 187 -17.61 -5.29 -8.16
C GLU A 187 -17.41 -4.87 -9.63
N TYR A 188 -16.89 -5.77 -10.48
CA TYR A 188 -16.75 -5.53 -11.91
C TYR A 188 -18.10 -5.30 -12.59
N THR A 189 -19.10 -6.13 -12.29
CA THR A 189 -20.48 -5.96 -12.81
C THR A 189 -21.06 -4.60 -12.42
N LYS A 190 -20.83 -4.14 -11.18
CA LYS A 190 -21.27 -2.79 -10.75
C LYS A 190 -20.53 -1.69 -11.50
N LEU A 191 -19.21 -1.82 -11.67
CA LEU A 191 -18.40 -0.85 -12.39
C LEU A 191 -18.85 -0.71 -13.84
N MET A 192 -19.28 -1.79 -14.49
CA MET A 192 -19.77 -1.74 -15.87
C MET A 192 -21.10 -0.99 -16.04
N GLN A 193 -21.86 -0.82 -14.98
CA GLN A 193 -23.07 0.02 -14.99
C GLN A 193 -22.73 1.52 -14.96
N HIS A 194 -21.62 1.88 -14.33
CA HIS A 194 -21.12 3.25 -14.19
C HIS A 194 -19.59 3.26 -14.37
N PRO A 195 -19.09 3.14 -15.61
CA PRO A 195 -17.67 3.04 -15.89
C PRO A 195 -16.93 4.33 -15.55
N LEU A 196 -15.65 4.19 -15.20
CA LEU A 196 -14.76 5.33 -14.97
C LEU A 196 -14.54 6.10 -16.29
N SER A 197 -14.33 7.40 -16.20
CA SER A 197 -13.98 8.26 -17.35
C SER A 197 -12.59 7.93 -17.91
N SER A 198 -11.66 7.48 -17.06
CA SER A 198 -10.30 7.11 -17.46
C SER A 198 -10.27 5.82 -18.29
N LYS A 199 -10.19 5.97 -19.61
CA LYS A 199 -10.10 4.83 -20.56
C LYS A 199 -8.87 3.95 -20.30
N THR A 200 -7.75 4.56 -19.92
CA THR A 200 -6.51 3.85 -19.59
C THR A 200 -6.69 2.92 -18.39
N ILE A 201 -7.26 3.43 -17.30
CA ILE A 201 -7.54 2.63 -16.09
C ILE A 201 -8.56 1.53 -16.40
N MET A 202 -9.62 1.85 -17.16
CA MET A 202 -10.62 0.86 -17.56
C MET A 202 -9.99 -0.29 -18.38
N GLN A 203 -9.04 0.01 -19.29
CA GLN A 203 -8.34 -1.01 -20.05
C GLN A 203 -7.52 -1.95 -19.14
N VAL A 204 -6.83 -1.41 -18.13
CA VAL A 204 -6.11 -2.25 -17.15
C VAL A 204 -7.09 -3.07 -16.31
N ILE A 205 -8.24 -2.51 -15.91
CA ILE A 205 -9.27 -3.27 -15.17
C ILE A 205 -9.85 -4.41 -16.04
N HIS A 206 -10.07 -4.21 -17.33
CA HIS A 206 -10.49 -5.28 -18.23
C HIS A 206 -9.44 -6.41 -18.31
N PHE A 207 -8.16 -6.05 -18.40
CA PHE A 207 -7.07 -7.03 -18.33
C PHE A 207 -7.08 -7.81 -17.00
N LEU A 208 -7.27 -7.12 -15.87
CA LEU A 208 -7.40 -7.78 -14.56
C LEU A 208 -8.62 -8.72 -14.51
N HIS A 209 -9.72 -8.39 -15.21
CA HIS A 209 -10.89 -9.26 -15.30
C HIS A 209 -10.58 -10.55 -16.09
N GLU A 210 -9.81 -10.47 -17.17
CA GLU A 210 -9.34 -11.66 -17.90
C GLU A 210 -8.43 -12.56 -17.03
N LEU A 211 -7.54 -11.95 -16.22
CA LEU A 211 -6.72 -12.68 -15.24
C LEU A 211 -7.57 -13.30 -14.13
N ASN A 212 -8.59 -12.58 -13.66
CA ASN A 212 -9.53 -13.08 -12.65
C ASN A 212 -10.28 -14.32 -13.14
N ALA A 213 -10.72 -14.34 -14.40
CA ALA A 213 -11.38 -15.51 -14.99
C ALA A 213 -10.46 -16.75 -15.04
N ARG A 214 -9.15 -16.54 -15.18
CA ARG A 214 -8.12 -17.59 -15.13
C ARG A 214 -7.67 -17.94 -13.71
N LYS A 215 -8.20 -17.23 -12.69
CA LYS A 215 -7.79 -17.33 -11.27
C LYS A 215 -6.30 -17.06 -11.07
N ASP A 216 -5.74 -16.19 -11.87
CA ASP A 216 -4.35 -15.80 -11.77
C ASP A 216 -4.18 -14.78 -10.63
N THR A 217 -3.36 -15.12 -9.63
CA THR A 217 -3.05 -14.26 -8.48
C THR A 217 -1.65 -13.65 -8.55
N SER A 218 -0.92 -13.86 -9.65
CA SER A 218 0.44 -13.37 -9.83
C SER A 218 0.49 -11.84 -9.99
N CYS A 219 1.68 -11.26 -9.81
CA CYS A 219 1.94 -9.85 -10.06
C CYS A 219 2.05 -9.62 -11.57
N HIS A 220 1.41 -8.56 -12.06
CA HIS A 220 1.46 -8.12 -13.46
C HIS A 220 1.80 -6.64 -13.54
N GLN A 221 2.46 -6.25 -14.62
CA GLN A 221 2.73 -4.85 -14.89
C GLN A 221 1.57 -4.21 -15.66
N ALA A 222 1.25 -2.95 -15.36
CA ALA A 222 0.13 -2.26 -15.98
C ALA A 222 0.24 -2.18 -17.52
N HIS A 223 1.47 -2.15 -18.08
CA HIS A 223 1.68 -2.09 -19.53
C HIS A 223 1.30 -3.38 -20.28
N GLU A 224 1.22 -4.53 -19.59
CA GLU A 224 0.81 -5.81 -20.20
C GLU A 224 -0.62 -5.71 -20.76
N ALA A 225 -1.49 -4.92 -20.12
CA ALA A 225 -2.85 -4.66 -20.60
C ALA A 225 -2.90 -4.07 -22.03
N PHE A 226 -1.89 -3.27 -22.39
CA PHE A 226 -1.81 -2.64 -23.70
C PHE A 226 -1.19 -3.56 -24.74
N GLN A 227 -0.29 -4.45 -24.35
CA GLN A 227 0.31 -5.45 -25.23
C GLN A 227 -0.69 -6.54 -25.62
N GLU A 228 -1.57 -6.98 -24.70
CA GLU A 228 -2.62 -7.95 -25.03
C GLU A 228 -3.70 -7.35 -25.93
N ALA A 229 -4.06 -6.08 -25.75
CA ALA A 229 -5.01 -5.41 -26.62
C ALA A 229 -4.50 -5.25 -28.06
N ALA A 230 -3.19 -5.10 -28.26
CA ALA A 230 -2.58 -4.99 -29.59
C ALA A 230 -2.51 -6.33 -30.36
N LYS A 231 -2.76 -7.46 -29.70
CA LYS A 231 -2.76 -8.80 -30.30
C LYS A 231 -4.16 -9.28 -30.71
N LYS A 232 -5.22 -8.58 -30.30
CA LYS A 232 -6.63 -8.84 -30.66
C LYS A 232 -7.08 -7.96 -31.80
#